data_5890395a511d8b1c6c6dbbdfda1a9518
#
_entry.id   5890395a511d8b1c6c6dbbdfda1a9518
#
_cell.length_a   1.000
_cell.length_b   1.000
_cell.length_c   1.000
_cell.angle_alpha   90.00
_cell.angle_beta   90.00
_cell.angle_gamma   90.00
#
_symmetry.space_group_name_H-M   'P 1'
#
loop_
_entity.id
_entity.type
_entity.pdbx_description
1 polymer ?
#
loop_
_entity_poly.entity_id
_entity_poly.type
_entity_poly.pdbx_seq_one_letter_code
_entity_poly.pdbx_strand_id
1 'polypeptide(L)'
;MRLLRTVRTMSQASSEVQLSALRLKYCERKDAFLEENIKVKNPFCLFRDWLELALKTPEILEPNAAALATVSPAGKPSNRFVLVKEATAEGFTFFTNYGSRKADDIKANPNVAISFYWLPLRRSVRIEGVAEKISPEDSLKYFHQRPRASQIGAAASPQSQRIPSRNFLDEVEAGIKQKLGPDGEVPLPNWGGYLVRPDLIEFWQGQTDRLHDRIRFRRGDGVESEIDGKLVHKGEDGWVYERLAP
;
A
#
# COMPACT_ATOMS: atom_id res chain seq x y z
N MET A 1 -23.75 -18.49 15.70
CA MET A 1 -23.28 -19.88 15.61
C MET A 1 -21.75 -19.86 15.52
N ARG A 2 -21.05 -20.11 16.65
CA ARG A 2 -19.57 -20.05 16.72
C ARG A 2 -19.01 -21.29 15.99
N LEU A 3 -18.28 -21.09 14.92
CA LEU A 3 -17.44 -22.14 14.31
C LEU A 3 -16.25 -22.39 15.27
N LEU A 4 -16.33 -23.43 16.05
CA LEU A 4 -15.21 -24.01 16.79
C LEU A 4 -14.17 -24.49 15.77
N ARG A 5 -13.06 -23.75 15.65
CA ARG A 5 -11.86 -24.21 14.98
C ARG A 5 -11.26 -25.33 15.82
N THR A 6 -11.39 -26.56 15.40
CA THR A 6 -10.63 -27.67 15.95
C THR A 6 -9.17 -27.50 15.51
N VAL A 7 -8.37 -26.89 16.37
CA VAL A 7 -6.92 -26.93 16.22
C VAL A 7 -6.50 -28.34 16.64
N ARG A 8 -6.22 -29.22 15.69
CA ARG A 8 -5.57 -30.49 15.97
C ARG A 8 -4.19 -30.18 16.54
N THR A 9 -3.94 -30.63 17.76
CA THR A 9 -2.62 -30.64 18.40
C THR A 9 -1.65 -31.40 17.49
N MET A 10 -0.67 -30.71 16.92
CA MET A 10 0.34 -31.29 16.09
C MET A 10 1.34 -32.05 16.96
N SER A 11 1.55 -33.30 16.67
CA SER A 11 2.65 -34.12 17.16
C SER A 11 3.99 -33.51 16.69
N GLN A 12 5.03 -33.58 17.53
CA GLN A 12 6.36 -32.98 17.37
C GLN A 12 7.21 -33.47 16.18
N ALA A 13 6.63 -33.96 15.09
CA ALA A 13 7.39 -34.67 14.04
C ALA A 13 7.32 -34.08 12.63
N SER A 14 6.63 -32.95 12.36
CA SER A 14 6.77 -32.29 11.04
C SER A 14 6.65 -30.78 11.16
N SER A 15 7.67 -30.08 10.65
CA SER A 15 7.70 -28.63 10.49
C SER A 15 6.85 -28.13 9.31
N GLU A 16 6.10 -28.99 8.65
CA GLU A 16 5.25 -28.66 7.51
C GLU A 16 3.87 -28.18 7.95
N VAL A 17 3.53 -26.94 7.56
CA VAL A 17 2.18 -26.37 7.71
C VAL A 17 1.46 -26.48 6.39
N GLN A 18 0.45 -27.36 6.32
CA GLN A 18 -0.40 -27.50 5.13
C GLN A 18 -1.45 -26.38 5.07
N LEU A 19 -1.37 -25.53 4.06
CA LEU A 19 -2.27 -24.40 3.85
C LEU A 19 -3.39 -24.71 2.82
N SER A 20 -3.32 -25.84 2.13
CA SER A 20 -4.21 -26.22 1.02
C SER A 20 -5.70 -26.32 1.39
N ALA A 21 -6.02 -26.56 2.66
CA ALA A 21 -7.38 -26.64 3.17
C ALA A 21 -8.01 -25.27 3.53
N LEU A 22 -7.22 -24.20 3.51
CA LEU A 22 -7.69 -22.85 3.83
C LEU A 22 -8.46 -22.27 2.64
N ARG A 23 -9.80 -22.44 2.67
CA ARG A 23 -10.70 -21.91 1.64
C ARG A 23 -11.82 -21.13 2.30
N LEU A 24 -12.05 -19.91 1.81
CA LEU A 24 -13.17 -19.05 2.23
C LEU A 24 -14.05 -18.76 1.01
N LYS A 25 -15.34 -18.57 1.24
CA LYS A 25 -16.25 -18.08 0.21
C LYS A 25 -15.92 -16.61 -0.10
N TYR A 26 -16.00 -16.26 -1.38
CA TYR A 26 -15.88 -14.91 -1.90
C TYR A 26 -17.26 -14.38 -2.33
N CYS A 27 -17.27 -13.33 -3.14
CA CYS A 27 -18.49 -12.78 -3.72
C CYS A 27 -19.18 -13.83 -4.65
N GLU A 28 -20.48 -13.70 -4.83
CA GLU A 28 -21.24 -14.50 -5.78
C GLU A 28 -21.33 -13.80 -7.15
N ARG A 29 -21.65 -14.53 -8.22
CA ARG A 29 -21.74 -13.96 -9.59
C ARG A 29 -22.67 -12.76 -9.71
N LYS A 30 -23.75 -12.70 -8.91
CA LYS A 30 -24.64 -11.54 -8.89
C LYS A 30 -23.97 -10.25 -8.40
N ASP A 31 -22.84 -10.38 -7.66
CA ASP A 31 -22.07 -9.29 -7.13
C ASP A 31 -20.81 -9.02 -7.99
N ALA A 32 -20.79 -9.51 -9.25
CA ALA A 32 -19.67 -9.32 -10.16
C ALA A 32 -19.36 -7.83 -10.37
N PHE A 33 -18.06 -7.52 -10.40
CA PHE A 33 -17.59 -6.17 -10.67
C PHE A 33 -17.44 -5.98 -12.18
N LEU A 34 -18.42 -5.28 -12.78
CA LEU A 34 -18.50 -5.06 -14.22
C LEU A 34 -18.08 -3.64 -14.59
N GLU A 35 -17.68 -3.41 -15.84
CA GLU A 35 -17.31 -2.11 -16.36
C GLU A 35 -18.44 -1.07 -16.22
N GLU A 36 -19.70 -1.50 -16.35
CA GLU A 36 -20.88 -0.66 -16.16
C GLU A 36 -21.05 -0.16 -14.71
N ASN A 37 -20.46 -0.87 -13.72
CA ASN A 37 -20.48 -0.44 -12.33
C ASN A 37 -19.49 0.73 -12.07
N ILE A 38 -18.59 1.03 -13.00
CA ILE A 38 -17.63 2.12 -12.90
C ILE A 38 -18.27 3.39 -13.46
N LYS A 39 -18.75 4.27 -12.60
CA LYS A 39 -19.46 5.49 -12.99
C LYS A 39 -18.55 6.47 -13.73
N VAL A 40 -17.33 6.67 -13.21
CA VAL A 40 -16.30 7.56 -13.76
C VAL A 40 -15.13 6.69 -14.19
N LYS A 41 -14.74 6.72 -15.45
CA LYS A 41 -13.69 5.86 -16.02
C LYS A 41 -12.29 6.39 -15.68
N ASN A 42 -12.12 6.82 -14.42
CA ASN A 42 -10.88 7.31 -13.83
C ASN A 42 -10.53 6.42 -12.64
N PRO A 43 -9.31 5.85 -12.57
CA PRO A 43 -8.93 4.91 -11.51
C PRO A 43 -8.85 5.55 -10.12
N PHE A 44 -8.58 6.85 -10.01
CA PHE A 44 -8.55 7.53 -8.71
C PHE A 44 -9.96 7.71 -8.13
N CYS A 45 -10.95 7.95 -8.98
CA CYS A 45 -12.35 8.00 -8.57
C CYS A 45 -12.81 6.63 -8.07
N LEU A 46 -12.48 5.56 -8.80
CA LEU A 46 -12.82 4.19 -8.39
C LEU A 46 -12.07 3.78 -7.11
N PHE A 47 -10.79 4.16 -6.97
CA PHE A 47 -10.03 3.93 -5.74
C PHE A 47 -10.68 4.60 -4.54
N ARG A 48 -11.10 5.85 -4.67
CA ARG A 48 -11.80 6.59 -3.62
C ARG A 48 -13.09 5.89 -3.21
N ASP A 49 -13.92 5.47 -4.17
CA ASP A 49 -15.18 4.77 -3.89
C ASP A 49 -14.93 3.46 -3.12
N TRP A 50 -13.89 2.71 -3.50
CA TRP A 50 -13.50 1.47 -2.81
C TRP A 50 -12.90 1.72 -1.43
N LEU A 51 -12.09 2.77 -1.28
CA LEU A 51 -11.52 3.17 0.01
C LEU A 51 -12.61 3.65 0.97
N GLU A 52 -13.59 4.42 0.48
CA GLU A 52 -14.74 4.85 1.31
C GLU A 52 -15.55 3.66 1.83
N LEU A 53 -15.72 2.62 1.02
CA LEU A 53 -16.36 1.39 1.47
C LEU A 53 -15.50 0.68 2.51
N ALA A 54 -14.18 0.61 2.31
CA ALA A 54 -13.26 0.02 3.27
C ALA A 54 -13.27 0.78 4.62
N LEU A 55 -13.32 2.11 4.59
CA LEU A 55 -13.43 2.96 5.79
C LEU A 55 -14.73 2.72 6.58
N LYS A 56 -15.81 2.33 5.90
CA LYS A 56 -17.12 2.03 6.49
C LYS A 56 -17.25 0.58 6.96
N THR A 57 -16.23 -0.26 6.71
CA THR A 57 -16.22 -1.69 7.07
C THR A 57 -15.47 -1.88 8.38
N PRO A 58 -16.16 -2.15 9.52
CA PRO A 58 -15.54 -2.16 10.86
C PRO A 58 -14.40 -3.18 11.04
N GLU A 59 -14.41 -4.26 10.26
CA GLU A 59 -13.38 -5.31 10.30
C GLU A 59 -12.07 -4.88 9.63
N ILE A 60 -12.04 -3.74 8.94
CA ILE A 60 -10.86 -3.17 8.29
C ILE A 60 -10.32 -2.03 9.16
N LEU A 61 -9.39 -2.34 10.05
CA LEU A 61 -8.88 -1.38 11.05
C LEU A 61 -7.99 -0.29 10.44
N GLU A 62 -7.18 -0.64 9.43
CA GLU A 62 -6.25 0.28 8.75
C GLU A 62 -6.44 0.19 7.23
N PRO A 63 -7.51 0.79 6.68
CA PRO A 63 -7.81 0.70 5.24
C PRO A 63 -6.77 1.35 4.33
N ASN A 64 -5.92 2.21 4.88
CA ASN A 64 -4.80 2.86 4.21
C ASN A 64 -3.45 2.12 4.35
N ALA A 65 -3.42 0.98 5.03
CA ALA A 65 -2.24 0.12 5.06
C ALA A 65 -2.07 -0.60 3.72
N ALA A 66 -0.87 -0.52 3.16
CA ALA A 66 -0.56 -1.10 1.87
C ALA A 66 0.82 -1.75 1.86
N ALA A 67 0.94 -2.84 1.13
CA ALA A 67 2.21 -3.51 0.89
C ALA A 67 2.97 -2.77 -0.22
N LEU A 68 4.16 -2.25 0.11
CA LEU A 68 5.06 -1.57 -0.84
C LEU A 68 6.19 -2.51 -1.24
N ALA A 69 6.28 -2.82 -2.52
CA ALA A 69 7.39 -3.54 -3.13
C ALA A 69 8.43 -2.54 -3.70
N THR A 70 9.70 -2.83 -3.45
CA THR A 70 10.86 -2.13 -4.01
C THR A 70 11.86 -3.14 -4.56
N VAL A 71 12.74 -2.73 -5.46
CA VAL A 71 13.75 -3.59 -6.06
C VAL A 71 15.13 -3.02 -5.77
N SER A 72 15.99 -3.84 -5.19
CA SER A 72 17.39 -3.46 -4.91
C SER A 72 18.21 -3.31 -6.21
N PRO A 73 19.39 -2.65 -6.18
CA PRO A 73 20.29 -2.57 -7.35
C PRO A 73 20.67 -3.93 -7.94
N ALA A 74 20.63 -5.00 -7.13
CA ALA A 74 20.89 -6.37 -7.58
C ALA A 74 19.62 -7.08 -8.14
N GLY A 75 18.53 -6.36 -8.42
CA GLY A 75 17.29 -6.92 -8.94
C GLY A 75 16.48 -7.73 -7.93
N LYS A 76 16.83 -7.70 -6.63
CA LYS A 76 16.11 -8.46 -5.62
C LYS A 76 14.92 -7.66 -5.09
N PRO A 77 13.67 -8.20 -5.21
CA PRO A 77 12.49 -7.55 -4.66
C PRO A 77 12.49 -7.63 -3.13
N SER A 78 11.90 -6.62 -2.51
CA SER A 78 11.63 -6.58 -1.07
C SER A 78 10.26 -5.94 -0.84
N ASN A 79 9.54 -6.42 0.19
CA ASN A 79 8.20 -5.94 0.49
C ASN A 79 8.03 -5.60 1.98
N ARG A 80 7.24 -4.59 2.30
CA ARG A 80 6.86 -4.16 3.65
C ARG A 80 5.54 -3.39 3.61
N PHE A 81 4.86 -3.30 4.75
CA PHE A 81 3.70 -2.42 4.86
C PHE A 81 4.14 -0.97 5.08
N VAL A 82 3.41 -0.06 4.46
CA VAL A 82 3.44 1.39 4.68
C VAL A 82 2.01 1.91 4.83
N LEU A 83 1.84 3.06 5.47
CA LEU A 83 0.56 3.74 5.51
C LEU A 83 0.54 4.81 4.43
N VAL A 84 -0.31 4.64 3.43
CA VAL A 84 -0.59 5.67 2.43
C VAL A 84 -1.37 6.79 3.11
N LYS A 85 -0.92 8.02 2.96
CA LYS A 85 -1.48 9.19 3.66
C LYS A 85 -2.32 10.07 2.77
N GLU A 86 -2.04 10.04 1.46
CA GLU A 86 -2.79 10.80 0.47
C GLU A 86 -2.95 9.98 -0.80
N ALA A 87 -4.10 10.11 -1.43
CA ALA A 87 -4.40 9.62 -2.77
C ALA A 87 -5.05 10.77 -3.55
N THR A 88 -4.31 11.34 -4.49
CA THR A 88 -4.71 12.46 -5.33
C THR A 88 -4.67 12.07 -6.80
N ALA A 89 -5.10 12.94 -7.70
CA ALA A 89 -4.99 12.71 -9.14
C ALA A 89 -3.53 12.55 -9.62
N GLU A 90 -2.56 13.00 -8.81
CA GLU A 90 -1.13 12.86 -9.11
C GLU A 90 -0.58 11.48 -8.71
N GLY A 91 -1.10 10.88 -7.63
CA GLY A 91 -0.60 9.61 -7.12
C GLY A 91 -0.89 9.37 -5.64
N PHE A 92 -0.07 8.50 -5.07
CA PHE A 92 -0.21 7.99 -3.71
C PHE A 92 1.00 8.37 -2.87
N THR A 93 0.77 9.08 -1.74
CA THR A 93 1.86 9.57 -0.89
C THR A 93 2.00 8.70 0.37
N PHE A 94 3.22 8.28 0.68
CA PHE A 94 3.59 7.68 1.94
C PHE A 94 4.87 8.33 2.50
N PHE A 95 5.10 8.17 3.81
CA PHE A 95 6.24 8.79 4.49
C PHE A 95 7.14 7.76 5.15
N THR A 96 8.45 8.01 5.13
CA THR A 96 9.45 7.08 5.68
C THR A 96 10.75 7.78 6.04
N ASN A 97 11.63 7.07 6.76
CA ASN A 97 13.02 7.48 6.94
C ASN A 97 13.79 7.30 5.62
N TYR A 98 14.46 8.35 5.15
CA TYR A 98 15.23 8.34 3.90
C TYR A 98 16.55 7.57 3.99
N GLY A 99 17.00 7.17 5.19
CA GLY A 99 18.11 6.23 5.40
C GLY A 99 17.67 4.78 5.53
N SER A 100 16.41 4.45 5.20
CA SER A 100 15.91 3.08 5.28
C SER A 100 16.19 2.30 4.00
N ARG A 101 16.22 0.95 4.09
CA ARG A 101 16.42 0.06 2.94
C ARG A 101 15.48 0.38 1.76
N LYS A 102 14.19 0.66 2.03
CA LYS A 102 13.25 0.99 0.96
C LYS A 102 13.61 2.30 0.25
N ALA A 103 14.13 3.27 0.98
CA ALA A 103 14.58 4.54 0.40
C ALA A 103 15.86 4.36 -0.43
N ASP A 104 16.77 3.49 -0.01
CA ASP A 104 17.95 3.12 -0.79
C ASP A 104 17.57 2.38 -2.07
N ASP A 105 16.62 1.42 -1.98
CA ASP A 105 16.08 0.71 -3.14
C ASP A 105 15.46 1.71 -4.14
N ILE A 106 14.57 2.61 -3.68
CA ILE A 106 13.89 3.62 -4.53
C ILE A 106 14.89 4.60 -5.16
N LYS A 107 15.93 4.99 -4.43
CA LYS A 107 16.99 5.86 -4.97
C LYS A 107 17.70 5.21 -6.15
N ALA A 108 17.90 3.90 -6.11
CA ALA A 108 18.58 3.13 -7.16
C ALA A 108 17.63 2.72 -8.29
N ASN A 109 16.39 2.38 -7.97
CA ASN A 109 15.34 2.02 -8.91
C ASN A 109 14.00 2.59 -8.41
N PRO A 110 13.50 3.67 -9.00
CA PRO A 110 12.29 4.34 -8.54
C PRO A 110 10.99 3.59 -8.87
N ASN A 111 11.05 2.51 -9.66
CA ASN A 111 9.87 1.70 -9.96
C ASN A 111 9.43 0.93 -8.72
N VAL A 112 8.18 1.09 -8.35
CA VAL A 112 7.58 0.47 -7.16
C VAL A 112 6.21 -0.11 -7.47
N ALA A 113 5.76 -1.03 -6.61
CA ALA A 113 4.37 -1.46 -6.61
C ALA A 113 3.78 -1.32 -5.21
N ILE A 114 2.52 -0.87 -5.15
CA ILE A 114 1.72 -0.77 -3.92
C ILE A 114 0.52 -1.70 -4.06
N SER A 115 0.18 -2.44 -3.02
CA SER A 115 -1.00 -3.30 -3.01
C SER A 115 -1.80 -3.10 -1.73
N PHE A 116 -3.06 -2.71 -1.90
CA PHE A 116 -4.08 -2.75 -0.85
C PHE A 116 -4.80 -4.09 -0.92
N TYR A 117 -5.15 -4.66 0.24
CA TYR A 117 -6.01 -5.83 0.32
C TYR A 117 -7.02 -5.69 1.46
N TRP A 118 -8.27 -5.54 1.11
CA TRP A 118 -9.38 -5.43 2.04
C TRP A 118 -10.10 -6.79 2.13
N LEU A 119 -9.58 -7.65 2.99
CA LEU A 119 -10.04 -9.04 3.13
C LEU A 119 -11.55 -9.20 3.33
N PRO A 120 -12.23 -8.41 4.18
CA PRO A 120 -13.69 -8.54 4.36
C PRO A 120 -14.46 -8.26 3.07
N LEU A 121 -13.98 -7.34 2.23
CA LEU A 121 -14.59 -6.96 0.95
C LEU A 121 -14.18 -7.88 -0.20
N ARG A 122 -13.19 -8.76 -0.01
CA ARG A 122 -12.59 -9.56 -1.09
C ARG A 122 -12.08 -8.70 -2.25
N ARG A 123 -11.55 -7.53 -1.95
CA ARG A 123 -11.03 -6.56 -2.91
C ARG A 123 -9.57 -6.27 -2.69
N SER A 124 -8.85 -6.13 -3.78
CA SER A 124 -7.49 -5.59 -3.77
C SER A 124 -7.30 -4.53 -4.85
N VAL A 125 -6.40 -3.59 -4.59
CA VAL A 125 -5.98 -2.59 -5.57
C VAL A 125 -4.47 -2.67 -5.67
N ARG A 126 -3.96 -2.93 -6.88
CA ARG A 126 -2.54 -2.97 -7.18
C ARG A 126 -2.18 -1.75 -8.02
N ILE A 127 -1.12 -1.07 -7.65
CA ILE A 127 -0.65 0.18 -8.25
C ILE A 127 0.81 -0.03 -8.61
N GLU A 128 1.19 0.23 -9.86
CA GLU A 128 2.57 0.27 -10.32
C GLU A 128 2.89 1.67 -10.81
N GLY A 129 4.11 2.13 -10.58
CA GLY A 129 4.52 3.46 -10.98
C GLY A 129 5.88 3.86 -10.43
N VAL A 130 6.20 5.13 -10.56
CA VAL A 130 7.48 5.71 -10.18
C VAL A 130 7.35 6.49 -8.88
N ALA A 131 8.23 6.21 -7.91
CA ALA A 131 8.29 6.91 -6.64
C ALA A 131 9.29 8.07 -6.72
N GLU A 132 8.86 9.27 -6.35
CA GLU A 132 9.70 10.46 -6.25
C GLU A 132 9.54 11.11 -4.87
N LYS A 133 10.58 11.76 -4.38
CA LYS A 133 10.48 12.51 -3.13
C LYS A 133 9.58 13.72 -3.33
N ILE A 134 8.70 13.98 -2.36
CA ILE A 134 7.97 15.24 -2.29
C ILE A 134 8.90 16.37 -1.79
N SER A 135 8.42 17.61 -1.80
CA SER A 135 9.18 18.75 -1.32
C SER A 135 9.60 18.60 0.15
N PRO A 136 10.76 19.18 0.55
CA PRO A 136 11.14 19.26 1.95
C PRO A 136 10.10 19.98 2.81
N GLU A 137 9.47 21.02 2.25
CA GLU A 137 8.44 21.84 2.89
C GLU A 137 7.19 21.00 3.21
N ASP A 138 6.71 20.21 2.26
CA ASP A 138 5.56 19.33 2.48
C ASP A 138 5.88 18.19 3.45
N SER A 139 7.11 17.67 3.39
CA SER A 139 7.60 16.68 4.35
C SER A 139 7.62 17.24 5.77
N LEU A 140 8.13 18.46 5.95
CA LEU A 140 8.18 19.16 7.23
C LEU A 140 6.78 19.44 7.76
N LYS A 141 5.90 19.97 6.90
CA LYS A 141 4.51 20.27 7.24
C LYS A 141 3.79 19.02 7.77
N TYR A 142 3.89 17.91 7.05
CA TYR A 142 3.27 16.66 7.51
C TYR A 142 3.96 16.10 8.75
N PHE A 143 5.29 16.20 8.87
CA PHE A 143 6.02 15.75 10.07
C PHE A 143 5.49 16.39 11.34
N HIS A 144 5.26 17.69 11.35
CA HIS A 144 4.75 18.44 12.51
C HIS A 144 3.26 18.20 12.80
N GLN A 145 2.48 17.74 11.82
CA GLN A 145 1.09 17.31 12.05
C GLN A 145 0.99 15.98 12.82
N ARG A 146 2.09 15.20 12.85
CA ARG A 146 2.11 13.91 13.53
C ARG A 146 2.15 14.09 15.05
N PRO A 147 1.57 13.13 15.81
CA PRO A 147 1.74 13.12 17.25
C PRO A 147 3.22 13.23 17.65
N ARG A 148 3.53 14.02 18.68
CA ARG A 148 4.91 14.25 19.16
C ARG A 148 5.68 12.94 19.39
N ALA A 149 5.04 11.93 19.98
CA ALA A 149 5.66 10.61 20.16
C ALA A 149 6.11 9.97 18.84
N SER A 150 5.32 10.15 17.76
CA SER A 150 5.67 9.66 16.42
C SER A 150 6.82 10.45 15.78
N GLN A 151 6.92 11.75 16.07
CA GLN A 151 8.04 12.59 15.62
C GLN A 151 9.33 12.15 16.31
N ILE A 152 9.31 11.98 17.63
CA ILE A 152 10.45 11.51 18.41
C ILE A 152 10.88 10.10 17.98
N GLY A 153 9.93 9.19 17.79
CA GLY A 153 10.22 7.84 17.31
C GLY A 153 10.88 7.82 15.93
N ALA A 154 10.48 8.72 15.02
CA ALA A 154 11.14 8.87 13.73
C ALA A 154 12.57 9.42 13.84
N ALA A 155 12.83 10.32 14.81
CA ALA A 155 14.15 10.85 15.07
C ALA A 155 15.07 9.83 15.79
N ALA A 156 14.49 8.97 16.64
CA ALA A 156 15.25 7.98 17.41
C ALA A 156 15.63 6.74 16.60
N SER A 157 14.87 6.42 15.54
CA SER A 157 15.03 5.15 14.83
C SER A 157 15.98 5.26 13.62
N PRO A 158 17.16 4.62 13.64
CA PRO A 158 17.98 4.39 12.45
C PRO A 158 17.34 3.29 11.60
N GLN A 159 16.20 3.59 10.97
CA GLN A 159 15.33 2.60 10.34
C GLN A 159 16.08 1.67 9.38
N SER A 160 15.85 0.37 9.49
CA SER A 160 16.46 -0.72 8.73
C SER A 160 17.93 -1.02 9.09
N GLN A 161 18.57 -0.29 9.99
CA GLN A 161 19.91 -0.58 10.46
C GLN A 161 19.90 -1.61 11.59
N ARG A 162 21.05 -2.28 11.78
CA ARG A 162 21.24 -3.19 12.91
C ARG A 162 21.45 -2.38 14.18
N ILE A 163 20.77 -2.76 15.24
CA ILE A 163 20.89 -2.17 16.57
C ILE A 163 21.21 -3.26 17.59
N PRO A 164 21.91 -2.95 18.70
CA PRO A 164 22.33 -3.97 19.67
C PRO A 164 21.16 -4.58 20.43
N SER A 165 20.11 -3.81 20.73
CA SER A 165 18.96 -4.27 21.49
C SER A 165 17.76 -3.31 21.33
N ARG A 166 16.60 -3.72 21.85
CA ARG A 166 15.43 -2.82 21.95
C ARG A 166 15.73 -1.64 22.89
N ASN A 167 16.42 -1.89 24.02
CA ASN A 167 16.79 -0.87 25.00
C ASN A 167 17.57 0.30 24.40
N PHE A 168 18.39 0.02 23.37
CA PHE A 168 19.08 1.08 22.61
C PHE A 168 18.12 2.15 22.08
N LEU A 169 16.95 1.75 21.56
CA LEU A 169 15.96 2.72 21.07
C LEU A 169 15.33 3.50 22.22
N ASP A 170 15.08 2.84 23.33
CA ASP A 170 14.47 3.47 24.50
C ASP A 170 15.44 4.52 25.12
N GLU A 171 16.74 4.23 25.15
CA GLU A 171 17.79 5.17 25.58
C GLU A 171 17.91 6.38 24.64
N VAL A 172 17.92 6.16 23.31
CA VAL A 172 17.97 7.23 22.32
C VAL A 172 16.71 8.11 22.42
N GLU A 173 15.53 7.51 22.54
CA GLU A 173 14.28 8.24 22.71
C GLU A 173 14.28 9.10 24.00
N ALA A 174 14.75 8.53 25.14
CA ALA A 174 14.86 9.24 26.39
C ALA A 174 15.83 10.44 26.29
N GLY A 175 16.98 10.25 25.63
CA GLY A 175 17.95 11.33 25.39
C GLY A 175 17.38 12.46 24.55
N ILE A 176 16.60 12.15 23.50
CA ILE A 176 15.91 13.17 22.70
C ILE A 176 14.88 13.92 23.53
N LYS A 177 14.05 13.21 24.31
CA LYS A 177 13.05 13.83 25.20
C LYS A 177 13.70 14.77 26.22
N GLN A 178 14.80 14.32 26.85
CA GLN A 178 15.54 15.12 27.81
C GLN A 178 16.11 16.39 27.18
N LYS A 179 16.70 16.28 25.99
CA LYS A 179 17.31 17.42 25.28
C LYS A 179 16.27 18.44 24.84
N LEU A 180 15.11 18.00 24.36
CA LEU A 180 14.07 18.90 23.85
C LEU A 180 13.13 19.44 24.91
N GLY A 181 13.07 18.79 26.08
CA GLY A 181 12.05 19.09 27.09
C GLY A 181 10.63 18.76 26.62
N PRO A 182 9.59 19.09 27.42
CA PRO A 182 8.21 18.73 27.12
C PRO A 182 7.65 19.44 25.88
N ASP A 183 8.02 20.71 25.68
CA ASP A 183 7.43 21.60 24.68
C ASP A 183 8.38 21.94 23.51
N GLY A 184 9.65 21.49 23.56
CA GLY A 184 10.63 21.75 22.50
C GLY A 184 10.24 21.11 21.18
N GLU A 185 10.37 21.83 20.10
CA GLU A 185 10.08 21.35 18.73
C GLU A 185 11.01 20.20 18.35
N VAL A 186 10.45 19.14 17.75
CA VAL A 186 11.25 18.02 17.23
C VAL A 186 11.74 18.39 15.83
N PRO A 187 13.05 18.54 15.61
CA PRO A 187 13.56 18.86 14.29
C PRO A 187 13.30 17.71 13.33
N LEU A 188 13.03 18.04 12.06
CA LEU A 188 12.84 17.04 11.00
C LEU A 188 14.14 16.21 10.83
N PRO A 189 14.11 14.90 11.09
CA PRO A 189 15.26 14.03 10.83
C PRO A 189 15.42 13.76 9.33
N ASN A 190 16.28 12.81 8.96
CA ASN A 190 16.39 12.32 7.58
C ASN A 190 15.13 11.50 7.19
N TRP A 191 13.99 12.19 7.06
CA TRP A 191 12.66 11.63 6.90
C TRP A 191 11.82 12.49 5.97
N GLY A 192 10.90 11.89 5.25
CA GLY A 192 9.98 12.63 4.38
C GLY A 192 9.09 11.72 3.56
N GLY A 193 8.37 12.32 2.62
CA GLY A 193 7.39 11.67 1.78
C GLY A 193 7.93 11.21 0.44
N TYR A 194 7.32 10.16 -0.07
CA TYR A 194 7.39 9.74 -1.47
C TYR A 194 6.00 9.81 -2.09
N LEU A 195 5.89 10.46 -3.25
CA LEU A 195 4.74 10.38 -4.15
C LEU A 195 5.01 9.27 -5.16
N VAL A 196 4.11 8.31 -5.24
CA VAL A 196 4.11 7.27 -6.29
C VAL A 196 3.18 7.72 -7.39
N ARG A 197 3.72 8.09 -8.56
CA ARG A 197 2.96 8.43 -9.76
C ARG A 197 2.66 7.15 -10.52
N PRO A 198 1.39 6.70 -10.56
CA PRO A 198 1.05 5.45 -11.19
C PRO A 198 0.98 5.58 -12.72
N ASP A 199 1.43 4.54 -13.40
CA ASP A 199 1.14 4.27 -14.81
C ASP A 199 0.17 3.10 -14.98
N LEU A 200 -0.03 2.30 -13.92
CA LEU A 200 -0.95 1.17 -13.88
C LEU A 200 -1.67 1.10 -12.53
N ILE A 201 -3.00 0.92 -12.58
CA ILE A 201 -3.83 0.63 -11.41
C ILE A 201 -4.79 -0.51 -11.76
N GLU A 202 -4.71 -1.63 -11.04
CA GLU A 202 -5.58 -2.79 -11.23
C GLU A 202 -6.50 -2.96 -10.02
N PHE A 203 -7.77 -3.12 -10.28
CA PHE A 203 -8.83 -3.44 -9.33
C PHE A 203 -9.19 -4.91 -9.47
N TRP A 204 -9.09 -5.65 -8.38
CA TRP A 204 -9.42 -7.06 -8.31
C TRP A 204 -10.52 -7.31 -7.29
N GLN A 205 -11.54 -8.06 -7.69
CA GLN A 205 -12.60 -8.54 -6.80
C GLN A 205 -12.73 -10.05 -6.89
N GLY A 206 -12.69 -10.70 -5.71
CA GLY A 206 -12.71 -12.14 -5.62
C GLY A 206 -14.09 -12.72 -5.85
N GLN A 207 -14.18 -13.76 -6.70
CA GLN A 207 -15.39 -14.55 -6.96
C GLN A 207 -15.24 -15.98 -6.43
N THR A 208 -16.34 -16.58 -5.95
CA THR A 208 -16.34 -17.94 -5.35
C THR A 208 -15.98 -19.03 -6.36
N ASP A 209 -16.34 -18.85 -7.62
CA ASP A 209 -16.05 -19.78 -8.73
C ASP A 209 -14.65 -19.65 -9.33
N ARG A 210 -13.80 -18.78 -8.73
CA ARG A 210 -12.46 -18.47 -9.18
C ARG A 210 -12.36 -17.63 -10.45
N LEU A 211 -13.48 -17.27 -11.07
CA LEU A 211 -13.52 -16.32 -12.18
C LEU A 211 -13.56 -14.90 -11.61
N HIS A 212 -12.41 -14.46 -11.10
CA HIS A 212 -12.26 -13.19 -10.42
C HIS A 212 -12.39 -12.02 -11.37
N ASP A 213 -12.98 -10.91 -10.92
CA ASP A 213 -13.05 -9.70 -11.70
C ASP A 213 -11.74 -8.92 -11.61
N ARG A 214 -11.18 -8.56 -12.75
CA ARG A 214 -9.95 -7.78 -12.85
C ARG A 214 -10.13 -6.68 -13.89
N ILE A 215 -10.12 -5.43 -13.44
CA ILE A 215 -10.15 -4.27 -14.33
C ILE A 215 -8.87 -3.49 -14.11
N ARG A 216 -8.10 -3.34 -15.17
CA ARG A 216 -6.82 -2.65 -15.17
C ARG A 216 -6.94 -1.33 -15.92
N PHE A 217 -6.47 -0.26 -15.30
CA PHE A 217 -6.27 1.02 -15.93
C PHE A 217 -4.78 1.20 -16.22
N ARG A 218 -4.46 1.74 -17.39
CA ARG A 218 -3.10 2.10 -17.81
C ARG A 218 -3.07 3.49 -18.39
N ARG A 219 -1.94 4.17 -18.25
CA ARG A 219 -1.64 5.43 -18.93
C ARG A 219 -0.15 5.46 -19.30
N GLY A 220 0.22 6.27 -20.28
CA GLY A 220 1.58 6.43 -20.77
C GLY A 220 1.63 6.58 -22.27
N ASP A 221 2.82 6.67 -22.80
CA ASP A 221 3.03 6.86 -24.23
C ASP A 221 2.49 5.68 -25.04
N GLY A 222 1.67 5.99 -26.04
CA GLY A 222 1.14 5.01 -26.97
C GLY A 222 -0.07 4.21 -26.53
N VAL A 223 -0.48 4.22 -25.26
CA VAL A 223 -1.63 3.42 -24.77
C VAL A 223 -2.94 3.78 -25.47
N GLU A 224 -3.13 5.05 -25.86
CA GLU A 224 -4.35 5.48 -26.58
C GLU A 224 -4.48 4.87 -27.96
N SER A 225 -3.37 4.50 -28.60
CA SER A 225 -3.39 3.83 -29.92
C SER A 225 -3.88 2.38 -29.85
N GLU A 226 -3.94 1.80 -28.63
CA GLU A 226 -4.44 0.44 -28.40
C GLU A 226 -5.97 0.39 -28.28
N ILE A 227 -6.66 1.54 -28.22
CA ILE A 227 -8.11 1.59 -28.02
C ILE A 227 -8.81 0.99 -29.24
N ASP A 228 -9.45 -0.15 -29.05
CA ASP A 228 -10.23 -0.87 -30.07
C ASP A 228 -11.74 -0.94 -29.77
N GLY A 229 -12.14 -0.43 -28.58
CA GLY A 229 -13.52 -0.44 -28.09
C GLY A 229 -14.07 -1.82 -27.74
N LYS A 230 -13.24 -2.87 -27.83
CA LYS A 230 -13.60 -4.25 -27.55
C LYS A 230 -12.80 -4.84 -26.39
N LEU A 231 -11.50 -4.72 -26.40
CA LEU A 231 -10.57 -5.21 -25.37
C LEU A 231 -10.01 -4.05 -24.55
N VAL A 232 -9.70 -2.95 -25.24
CA VAL A 232 -9.16 -1.73 -24.63
C VAL A 232 -10.12 -0.58 -24.88
N HIS A 233 -10.53 0.05 -23.79
CA HIS A 233 -11.53 1.11 -23.78
C HIS A 233 -10.92 2.44 -23.35
N LYS A 234 -11.47 3.53 -23.87
CA LYS A 234 -11.09 4.88 -23.46
C LYS A 234 -11.59 5.16 -22.04
N GLY A 235 -10.68 5.59 -21.17
CA GLY A 235 -10.97 6.17 -19.86
C GLY A 235 -10.90 7.69 -19.90
N GLU A 236 -10.86 8.31 -18.72
CA GLU A 236 -10.73 9.76 -18.51
C GLU A 236 -9.28 10.12 -18.16
N ASP A 237 -8.89 11.37 -18.38
CA ASP A 237 -7.58 11.94 -18.00
C ASP A 237 -6.37 11.14 -18.54
N GLY A 238 -6.45 10.68 -19.80
CA GLY A 238 -5.38 9.92 -20.46
C GLY A 238 -5.26 8.46 -20.02
N TRP A 239 -6.24 7.95 -19.25
CA TRP A 239 -6.31 6.53 -18.92
C TRP A 239 -7.02 5.73 -20.02
N VAL A 240 -6.58 4.50 -20.21
CA VAL A 240 -7.34 3.43 -20.87
C VAL A 240 -7.67 2.37 -19.84
N TYR A 241 -8.71 1.57 -20.08
CA TYR A 241 -9.04 0.44 -19.21
C TYR A 241 -9.40 -0.81 -19.99
N GLU A 242 -9.17 -1.94 -19.34
CA GLU A 242 -9.35 -3.27 -19.92
C GLU A 242 -9.70 -4.30 -18.84
N ARG A 243 -10.38 -5.37 -19.24
CA ARG A 243 -10.63 -6.53 -18.37
C ARG A 243 -9.56 -7.58 -18.59
N LEU A 244 -9.04 -8.13 -17.48
CA LEU A 244 -8.09 -9.24 -17.54
C LEU A 244 -8.77 -10.55 -17.11
N ALA A 245 -8.33 -11.65 -17.71
CA ALA A 245 -8.65 -12.97 -17.20
C ALA A 245 -8.06 -13.18 -15.80
N PRO A 246 -8.75 -13.91 -14.89
CA PRO A 246 -8.28 -14.19 -13.53
C PRO A 246 -7.05 -15.11 -13.49
#